data_738c28721300ebb05da296323adaa43e
#
_entry.id   738c28721300ebb05da296323adaa43e
#
_cell.length_a   1.000
_cell.length_b   1.000
_cell.length_c   1.000
_cell.angle_alpha   90.00
_cell.angle_beta   90.00
_cell.angle_gamma   90.00
#
_symmetry.space_group_name_H-M   'P 1'
#
loop_
_entity.id
_entity.type
_entity.pdbx_description
1 polymer ?
#
loop_
_entity_poly.entity_id
_entity_poly.type
_entity_poly.pdbx_seq_one_letter_code
_entity_poly.pdbx_strand_id
1 'polypeptide(L)'
;MTEGQIQKQAIELLKLSGYLVFRLNSGRARNNIRLCPPGTPDLLAVKQGRVLWIEMKKPGGALSESQVGMITTLMNHGQEVAVVSGILELQEMI
;
A
#
# COMPACT_ATOMS: atom_id res chain seq x y z
N MET A 1 15.52 7.69 -3.23
CA MET A 1 14.18 8.14 -2.84
C MET A 1 13.79 7.52 -1.50
N THR A 2 13.09 8.27 -0.68
CA THR A 2 12.51 7.77 0.56
C THR A 2 11.20 7.02 0.25
N GLU A 3 10.74 6.19 1.20
CA GLU A 3 9.44 5.53 1.08
C GLU A 3 8.31 6.55 0.92
N GLY A 4 8.39 7.68 1.64
CA GLY A 4 7.37 8.73 1.52
C GLY A 4 7.32 9.39 0.14
N GLN A 5 8.47 9.56 -0.50
CA GLN A 5 8.53 10.09 -1.87
C GLN A 5 7.96 9.09 -2.86
N ILE A 6 8.27 7.82 -2.71
CA ILE A 6 7.73 6.76 -3.57
C ILE A 6 6.21 6.67 -3.39
N GLN A 7 5.72 6.74 -2.14
CA GLN A 7 4.30 6.71 -1.85
C GLN A 7 3.57 7.89 -2.52
N LYS A 8 4.13 9.08 -2.45
CA LYS A 8 3.52 10.27 -3.08
C LYS A 8 3.39 10.08 -4.59
N GLN A 9 4.45 9.58 -5.24
CA GLN A 9 4.42 9.30 -6.67
C GLN A 9 3.40 8.20 -7.02
N ALA A 10 3.31 7.18 -6.18
CA ALA A 10 2.34 6.10 -6.37
C ALA A 10 0.91 6.62 -6.32
N ILE A 11 0.60 7.47 -5.34
CA ILE A 11 -0.74 8.07 -5.22
C ILE A 11 -1.07 8.89 -6.47
N GLU A 12 -0.14 9.70 -6.95
CA GLU A 12 -0.35 10.50 -8.16
C GLU A 12 -0.62 9.62 -9.37
N LEU A 13 0.18 8.57 -9.56
CA LEU A 13 0.00 7.63 -10.68
C LEU A 13 -1.35 6.94 -10.61
N LEU A 14 -1.73 6.45 -9.43
CA LEU A 14 -3.01 5.76 -9.24
C LEU A 14 -4.18 6.67 -9.55
N LYS A 15 -4.14 7.91 -9.07
CA LYS A 15 -5.19 8.90 -9.35
C LYS A 15 -5.30 9.21 -10.84
N LEU A 16 -4.16 9.40 -11.50
CA LEU A 16 -4.13 9.63 -12.95
C LEU A 16 -4.66 8.43 -13.72
N SER A 17 -4.50 7.24 -13.17
CA SER A 17 -5.00 6.00 -13.77
C SER A 17 -6.46 5.71 -13.44
N GLY A 18 -7.13 6.61 -12.72
CA GLY A 18 -8.55 6.50 -12.43
C GLY A 18 -8.90 5.80 -11.13
N TYR A 19 -7.92 5.53 -10.26
CA TYR A 19 -8.17 4.89 -8.98
C TYR A 19 -8.61 5.88 -7.90
N LEU A 20 -9.52 5.43 -7.04
CA LEU A 20 -9.79 6.06 -5.75
C LEU A 20 -8.75 5.52 -4.78
N VAL A 21 -8.03 6.39 -4.09
CA VAL A 21 -6.88 5.99 -3.26
C VAL A 21 -7.09 6.37 -1.80
N PHE A 22 -6.87 5.42 -0.91
CA PHE A 22 -6.90 5.61 0.54
C PHE A 22 -5.52 5.38 1.13
N ARG A 23 -5.07 6.28 1.99
CA ARG A 23 -3.82 6.14 2.76
C ARG A 23 -4.16 5.52 4.11
N LEU A 24 -3.82 4.25 4.28
CA LEU A 24 -4.30 3.49 5.44
C LEU A 24 -3.52 3.73 6.73
N ASN A 25 -2.23 3.99 6.62
CA ASN A 25 -1.35 4.15 7.79
C ASN A 25 -0.86 5.58 7.99
N SER A 26 -1.51 6.58 7.39
CA SER A 26 -1.04 7.96 7.42
C SER A 26 -1.54 8.74 8.62
N GLY A 27 -2.51 8.22 9.37
CA GLY A 27 -3.09 8.90 10.50
C GLY A 27 -3.04 8.08 11.77
N ARG A 28 -3.18 8.78 12.91
CA ARG A 28 -3.32 8.15 14.21
C ARG A 28 -4.44 8.83 14.96
N ALA A 29 -5.13 8.10 15.82
CA ALA A 29 -6.11 8.67 16.72
C ALA A 29 -5.43 9.62 17.71
N ARG A 30 -6.24 10.43 18.42
CA ARG A 30 -5.78 11.50 19.31
C ARG A 30 -4.71 11.03 20.31
N ASN A 31 -4.80 9.81 20.82
CA ASN A 31 -3.88 9.25 21.80
C ASN A 31 -2.75 8.45 21.17
N ASN A 32 -2.39 8.75 19.92
CA ASN A 32 -1.36 8.05 19.19
C ASN A 32 -1.68 6.57 18.96
N ILE A 33 -2.94 6.22 18.97
CA ILE A 33 -3.43 4.87 18.72
C ILE A 33 -3.38 4.61 17.21
N ARG A 34 -2.89 3.45 16.82
CA ARG A 34 -2.85 3.05 15.42
C ARG A 34 -4.27 2.78 14.91
N LEU A 35 -4.63 3.38 13.77
CA LEU A 35 -5.97 3.25 13.19
C LEU A 35 -6.18 1.93 12.43
N CYS A 36 -5.10 1.31 11.95
CA CYS A 36 -5.13 0.01 11.28
C CYS A 36 -4.28 -0.99 12.05
N PRO A 37 -4.56 -2.30 11.93
CA PRO A 37 -3.72 -3.32 12.54
C PRO A 37 -2.26 -3.22 12.07
N PRO A 38 -1.29 -3.64 12.89
CA PRO A 38 0.11 -3.66 12.47
C PRO A 38 0.30 -4.48 11.19
N GLY A 39 1.12 -3.98 10.30
CA GLY A 39 1.42 -4.66 9.04
C GLY A 39 0.46 -4.37 7.90
N THR A 40 -0.60 -3.57 8.15
CA THR A 40 -1.52 -3.17 7.08
C THR A 40 -0.75 -2.42 5.98
N PRO A 41 -0.99 -2.74 4.69
CA PRO A 41 -0.36 -2.02 3.59
C PRO A 41 -0.63 -0.51 3.63
N ASP A 42 0.23 0.26 3.00
CA ASP A 42 0.18 1.72 3.02
C ASP A 42 -1.04 2.30 2.32
N LEU A 43 -1.42 1.71 1.20
CA LEU A 43 -2.47 2.24 0.33
C LEU A 43 -3.50 1.17 -0.01
N LEU A 44 -4.74 1.65 -0.22
CA LEU A 44 -5.81 0.88 -0.82
C LEU A 44 -6.30 1.65 -2.05
N ALA A 45 -6.33 1.00 -3.19
CA ALA A 45 -6.76 1.62 -4.44
C ALA A 45 -7.94 0.85 -5.02
N VAL A 46 -8.97 1.59 -5.46
CA VAL A 46 -10.21 0.99 -5.96
C VAL A 46 -10.55 1.59 -7.32
N LYS A 47 -10.84 0.72 -8.29
CA LYS A 47 -11.25 1.15 -9.62
C LYS A 47 -12.15 0.08 -10.23
N GLN A 48 -13.41 0.43 -10.51
CA GLN A 48 -14.34 -0.44 -11.26
C GLN A 48 -14.40 -1.87 -10.72
N GLY A 49 -14.56 -2.00 -9.40
CA GLY A 49 -14.64 -3.30 -8.76
C GLY A 49 -13.30 -3.96 -8.42
N ARG A 50 -12.19 -3.45 -8.94
CA ARG A 50 -10.86 -3.93 -8.56
C ARG A 50 -10.42 -3.25 -7.27
N VAL A 51 -9.96 -4.05 -6.32
CA VAL A 51 -9.38 -3.57 -5.06
C VAL A 51 -7.93 -4.02 -5.02
N LEU A 52 -7.02 -3.07 -4.89
CA LEU A 52 -5.59 -3.33 -4.85
C LEU A 52 -5.00 -2.75 -3.57
N TRP A 53 -4.38 -3.61 -2.75
CA TRP A 53 -3.64 -3.20 -1.57
C TRP A 53 -2.18 -3.00 -1.96
N ILE A 54 -1.57 -1.90 -1.53
CA ILE A 54 -0.22 -1.56 -1.97
C ILE A 54 0.67 -1.27 -0.77
N GLU A 55 1.74 -2.04 -0.65
CA GLU A 55 2.80 -1.82 0.33
C GLU A 55 4.00 -1.19 -0.36
N MET A 56 4.42 -0.02 0.13
CA MET A 56 5.56 0.69 -0.43
C MET A 56 6.82 0.34 0.35
N LYS A 57 7.89 -0.01 -0.37
CA LYS A 57 9.20 -0.24 0.21
C LYS A 57 10.25 0.53 -0.57
N LYS A 58 11.27 1.07 0.12
CA LYS A 58 12.44 1.59 -0.57
C LYS A 58 13.21 0.43 -1.18
N PRO A 59 13.94 0.64 -2.28
CA PRO A 59 14.78 -0.41 -2.86
C PRO A 59 15.71 -1.03 -1.81
N GLY A 60 15.73 -2.37 -1.73
CA GLY A 60 16.52 -3.09 -0.75
C GLY A 60 15.89 -3.19 0.64
N GLY A 61 14.74 -2.55 0.85
CA GLY A 61 14.03 -2.65 2.14
C GLY A 61 13.35 -4.00 2.30
N ALA A 62 13.32 -4.50 3.55
CA ALA A 62 12.69 -5.77 3.88
C ALA A 62 11.33 -5.55 4.53
N LEU A 63 10.42 -6.50 4.32
CA LEU A 63 9.13 -6.51 5.03
C LEU A 63 9.35 -6.98 6.47
N SER A 64 8.62 -6.37 7.41
CA SER A 64 8.59 -6.83 8.79
C SER A 64 7.73 -8.10 8.91
N GLU A 65 7.85 -8.80 10.05
CA GLU A 65 7.03 -9.98 10.30
C GLU A 65 5.53 -9.65 10.26
N SER A 66 5.14 -8.51 10.84
CA SER A 66 3.72 -8.11 10.82
C SER A 66 3.24 -7.79 9.41
N GLN A 67 4.09 -7.22 8.57
CA GLN A 67 3.74 -6.97 7.16
C GLN A 67 3.60 -8.27 6.38
N VAL A 68 4.51 -9.20 6.54
CA VAL A 68 4.41 -10.51 5.89
C VAL A 68 3.13 -11.23 6.34
N GLY A 69 2.85 -11.22 7.63
CA GLY A 69 1.65 -11.86 8.18
C GLY A 69 0.36 -11.24 7.64
N MET A 70 0.28 -9.91 7.61
CA MET A 70 -0.91 -9.23 7.11
C MET A 70 -1.11 -9.46 5.62
N ILE A 71 -0.05 -9.36 4.82
CA ILE A 71 -0.11 -9.59 3.38
C ILE A 71 -0.58 -11.02 3.09
N THR A 72 -0.01 -11.99 3.79
CA THR A 72 -0.40 -13.39 3.66
C THR A 72 -1.88 -13.59 3.99
N THR A 73 -2.35 -12.97 5.08
CA THR A 73 -3.76 -13.05 5.49
C THR A 73 -4.67 -12.43 4.43
N LEU A 74 -4.32 -11.27 3.90
CA LEU A 74 -5.10 -10.63 2.85
C LEU A 74 -5.19 -11.51 1.60
N MET A 75 -4.06 -12.09 1.19
CA MET A 75 -4.04 -12.98 0.03
C MET A 75 -4.88 -14.23 0.26
N ASN A 76 -4.86 -14.78 1.48
CA ASN A 76 -5.69 -15.93 1.84
C ASN A 76 -7.18 -15.60 1.81
N HIS A 77 -7.54 -14.34 1.95
CA HIS A 77 -8.91 -13.87 1.78
C HIS A 77 -9.22 -13.43 0.35
N GLY A 78 -8.36 -13.77 -0.60
CA GLY A 78 -8.59 -13.46 -2.01
C GLY A 78 -8.28 -12.03 -2.42
N GLN A 79 -7.59 -11.27 -1.57
CA GLN A 79 -7.22 -9.89 -1.87
C GLN A 79 -5.95 -9.83 -2.72
N GLU A 80 -5.91 -8.85 -3.62
CA GLU A 80 -4.73 -8.57 -4.44
C GLU A 80 -3.83 -7.60 -3.68
N VAL A 81 -2.56 -7.99 -3.47
CA VAL A 81 -1.59 -7.16 -2.74
C VAL A 81 -0.33 -6.99 -3.60
N ALA A 82 0.08 -5.75 -3.78
CA ALA A 82 1.31 -5.40 -4.49
C ALA A 82 2.32 -4.86 -3.48
N VAL A 83 3.54 -5.38 -3.53
CA VAL A 83 4.68 -4.82 -2.80
C VAL A 83 5.60 -4.19 -3.84
N VAL A 84 5.75 -2.87 -3.79
CA VAL A 84 6.48 -2.14 -4.82
C VAL A 84 7.54 -1.23 -4.20
N SER A 85 8.66 -1.08 -4.91
CA SER A 85 9.73 -0.18 -4.50
C SER A 85 9.93 0.99 -5.47
N GLY A 86 9.05 1.14 -6.44
CA GLY A 86 9.10 2.25 -7.38
C GLY A 86 7.89 2.29 -8.30
N ILE A 87 7.79 3.40 -9.02
CA ILE A 87 6.63 3.68 -9.87
C ILE A 87 6.54 2.73 -11.08
N LEU A 88 7.70 2.26 -11.59
CA LEU A 88 7.70 1.36 -12.74
C LEU A 88 7.08 0.01 -12.39
N GLU A 89 7.38 -0.52 -11.20
CA GLU A 89 6.75 -1.75 -10.74
C GLU A 89 5.25 -1.58 -10.60
N LEU A 90 4.81 -0.43 -10.06
CA LEU A 90 3.39 -0.16 -9.88
C LEU A 90 2.69 -0.04 -11.24
N GLN A 91 3.29 0.60 -12.23
CA GLN A 91 2.72 0.71 -13.56
C GLN A 91 2.41 -0.64 -14.19
N GLU A 92 3.23 -1.63 -13.93
CA GLU A 92 3.03 -2.99 -14.46
C GLU A 92 1.82 -3.69 -13.83
N MET A 93 1.42 -3.26 -12.64
CA MET A 93 0.35 -3.91 -11.88
C MET A 93 -1.01 -3.26 -12.08
N ILE A 94 -1.02 -2.03 -12.52
CA ILE A 94 -2.27 -1.27 -12.68
C ILE A 94 -2.61 -1.12 -14.16
#